data_f8e3a0093ad498367f12fe0c60ec6db3
#
_entry.id   f8e3a0093ad498367f12fe0c60ec6db3
#
_cell.length_a   1.000
_cell.length_b   1.000
_cell.length_c   1.000
_cell.angle_alpha   90.00
_cell.angle_beta   90.00
_cell.angle_gamma   90.00
#
_symmetry.space_group_name_H-M   'P 1'
#
loop_
_entity.id
_entity.type
_entity.pdbx_description
1 polymer ?
#
loop_
_entity_poly.entity_id
_entity_poly.type
_entity_poly.pdbx_seq_one_letter_code
_entity_poly.pdbx_strand_id
1 'polypeptide(L)' 'MDIASKVISAIAEQLNKDASEVTLEKELVSDLGADSLDAVEIIMNLEEEFEVTVPDVDASQIKTVGDIVKLIEEIKN' A
#
# COMPACT_ATOMS: atom_id res chain seq x y z
N MET A 1 -15.36 7.14 2.94
CA MET A 1 -14.00 6.83 3.42
C MET A 1 -13.05 6.98 2.27
N ASP A 2 -11.94 7.61 2.52
CA ASP A 2 -11.01 7.85 1.44
C ASP A 2 -10.06 6.67 1.22
N ILE A 3 -9.49 6.63 0.04
CA ILE A 3 -8.59 5.55 -0.35
C ILE A 3 -7.32 5.58 0.50
N ALA A 4 -6.81 6.77 0.76
CA ALA A 4 -5.58 6.91 1.53
C ALA A 4 -5.68 6.28 2.91
N SER A 5 -6.78 6.52 3.62
CA SER A 5 -6.97 5.95 4.96
C SER A 5 -7.00 4.43 4.93
N LYS A 6 -7.66 3.86 3.94
CA LYS A 6 -7.72 2.41 3.82
C LYS A 6 -6.37 1.80 3.47
N VAL A 7 -5.64 2.45 2.59
CA VAL A 7 -4.29 2.01 2.23
C VAL A 7 -3.38 2.04 3.44
N ILE A 8 -3.42 3.13 4.19
CA ILE A 8 -2.60 3.28 5.39
C ILE A 8 -2.93 2.19 6.41
N SER A 9 -4.22 1.93 6.63
CA SER A 9 -4.64 0.88 7.56
C SER A 9 -4.14 -0.49 7.12
N ALA A 10 -4.23 -0.80 5.83
CA ALA A 10 -3.79 -2.09 5.31
C ALA A 10 -2.29 -2.27 5.50
N ILE A 11 -1.51 -1.24 5.24
CA ILE A 11 -0.07 -1.29 5.39
C ILE A 11 0.31 -1.44 6.86
N ALA A 12 -0.33 -0.66 7.74
CA ALA A 12 -0.06 -0.73 9.16
C ALA A 12 -0.34 -2.13 9.70
N GLU A 13 -1.44 -2.72 9.28
CA GLU A 13 -1.81 -4.07 9.69
C GLU A 13 -0.80 -5.10 9.21
N GLN A 14 -0.42 -5.02 7.95
CA GLN A 14 0.52 -5.98 7.36
C GLN A 14 1.88 -5.92 8.05
N LEU A 15 2.33 -4.72 8.38
CA LEU A 15 3.65 -4.52 8.96
C LEU A 15 3.63 -4.45 10.49
N ASN A 16 2.46 -4.61 11.08
CA ASN A 16 2.29 -4.58 12.53
C ASN A 16 2.78 -3.26 13.13
N LYS A 17 2.34 -2.15 12.56
CA LYS A 17 2.69 -0.81 13.00
C LYS A 17 1.42 -0.02 13.27
N ASP A 18 1.57 1.09 14.01
CA ASP A 18 0.47 2.02 14.20
C ASP A 18 0.23 2.80 12.91
N ALA A 19 -1.04 3.08 12.61
CA ALA A 19 -1.38 3.87 11.44
C ALA A 19 -0.71 5.25 11.47
N SER A 20 -0.48 5.79 12.67
CA SER A 20 0.18 7.09 12.80
C SER A 20 1.63 7.09 12.30
N GLU A 21 2.25 5.91 12.22
CA GLU A 21 3.61 5.78 11.70
C GLU A 21 3.64 5.64 10.19
N VAL A 22 2.50 5.38 9.58
CA VAL A 22 2.43 5.13 8.14
C VAL A 22 1.91 6.39 7.45
N THR A 23 2.83 7.22 6.99
CA THR A 23 2.48 8.45 6.27
C THR A 23 2.78 8.29 4.79
N LEU A 24 2.22 9.17 3.98
CA LEU A 24 2.36 9.06 2.53
C LEU A 24 3.81 9.16 2.04
N GLU A 25 4.64 9.88 2.75
CA GLU A 25 6.04 10.07 2.37
C GLU A 25 6.94 8.89 2.75
N LYS A 26 6.45 8.02 3.63
CA LYS A 26 7.28 6.89 4.10
C LYS A 26 7.56 5.91 2.98
N GLU A 27 8.79 5.45 2.91
CA GLU A 27 9.16 4.40 1.97
C GLU A 27 8.93 3.05 2.63
N LEU A 28 8.30 2.14 1.89
CA LEU A 28 7.94 0.84 2.44
C LEU A 28 9.15 0.07 2.94
N VAL A 29 10.20 0.02 2.14
CA VAL A 29 11.39 -0.76 2.50
C VAL A 29 12.28 0.01 3.46
N SER A 30 12.65 1.24 3.11
CA SER A 30 13.63 2.01 3.89
C SER A 30 13.10 2.50 5.22
N ASP A 31 11.85 2.96 5.24
CA ASP A 31 11.29 3.58 6.44
C ASP A 31 10.44 2.61 7.26
N LEU A 32 9.73 1.72 6.60
CA LEU A 32 8.79 0.81 7.28
C LEU A 32 9.31 -0.62 7.39
N GLY A 33 10.43 -0.92 6.75
CA GLY A 33 11.05 -2.23 6.87
C GLY A 33 10.37 -3.35 6.13
N ALA A 34 9.54 -3.03 5.14
CA ALA A 34 8.87 -4.04 4.34
C ALA A 34 9.82 -4.64 3.32
N ASP A 35 9.67 -5.92 3.03
CA ASP A 35 10.40 -6.54 1.93
C ASP A 35 9.47 -6.67 0.72
N SER A 36 9.97 -7.25 -0.37
CA SER A 36 9.17 -7.35 -1.59
C SER A 36 7.94 -8.25 -1.41
N LEU A 37 8.04 -9.25 -0.57
CA LEU A 37 6.89 -10.12 -0.28
C LEU A 37 5.80 -9.35 0.47
N ASP A 38 6.19 -8.51 1.43
CA ASP A 38 5.25 -7.67 2.15
C ASP A 38 4.52 -6.73 1.20
N ALA A 39 5.24 -6.15 0.25
CA ALA A 39 4.62 -5.25 -0.73
C ALA A 39 3.58 -5.99 -1.57
N VAL A 40 3.90 -7.20 -2.02
CA VAL A 40 2.95 -8.00 -2.79
C VAL A 40 1.71 -8.32 -1.96
N GLU A 41 1.90 -8.72 -0.71
CA GLU A 41 0.78 -9.04 0.17
C GLU A 41 -0.11 -7.83 0.44
N ILE A 42 0.50 -6.66 0.61
CA ILE A 42 -0.26 -5.41 0.79
C ILE A 42 -1.14 -5.16 -0.43
N ILE A 43 -0.57 -5.29 -1.62
CA ILE A 43 -1.33 -5.08 -2.86
C ILE A 43 -2.47 -6.09 -2.96
N MET A 44 -2.23 -7.34 -2.64
CA MET A 44 -3.27 -8.37 -2.68
C MET A 44 -4.41 -8.05 -1.72
N ASN A 45 -4.08 -7.60 -0.52
CA ASN A 45 -5.09 -7.21 0.45
C ASN A 45 -5.92 -6.02 -0.04
N LEU A 46 -5.27 -5.07 -0.71
CA LEU A 46 -5.95 -3.91 -1.24
C LEU A 46 -6.85 -4.27 -2.41
N GLU A 47 -6.42 -5.22 -3.24
CA GLU A 47 -7.28 -5.71 -4.33
C GLU A 47 -8.57 -6.27 -3.78
N GLU A 48 -8.49 -7.01 -2.69
CA GLU A 48 -9.65 -7.57 -2.03
C GLU A 48 -10.52 -6.49 -1.39
N GLU A 49 -9.88 -5.57 -0.68
CA GLU A 49 -10.57 -4.51 0.04
C GLU A 49 -11.34 -3.58 -0.90
N PHE A 50 -10.74 -3.22 -2.02
CA PHE A 50 -11.35 -2.29 -2.97
C PHE A 50 -12.06 -2.99 -4.12
N GLU A 51 -12.00 -4.32 -4.17
CA GLU A 51 -12.59 -5.12 -5.23
C GLU A 51 -12.09 -4.69 -6.61
N VAL A 52 -10.76 -4.56 -6.71
CA VAL A 52 -10.11 -4.18 -7.97
C VAL A 52 -9.02 -5.18 -8.29
N THR A 53 -8.59 -5.17 -9.55
CA THR A 53 -7.45 -5.99 -9.97
C THR A 53 -6.33 -5.04 -10.38
N VAL A 54 -5.15 -5.26 -9.82
CA VAL A 54 -3.98 -4.47 -10.16
C VAL A 54 -3.17 -5.29 -11.16
N PRO A 55 -3.15 -4.89 -12.43
CA PRO A 55 -2.36 -5.61 -13.44
C PRO A 55 -0.88 -5.29 -13.24
N ASP A 56 -0.04 -6.26 -13.49
CA ASP A 56 1.41 -6.09 -13.48
C ASP A 56 1.92 -5.40 -12.20
N VAL A 57 1.67 -6.04 -11.07
CA VAL A 57 2.19 -5.53 -9.80
C VAL A 57 3.70 -5.65 -9.82
N ASP A 58 4.35 -4.53 -10.01
CA ASP A 58 5.80 -4.46 -9.98
C ASP A 58 6.20 -3.71 -8.72
N ALA A 59 6.66 -4.46 -7.72
CA ALA A 59 7.04 -3.88 -6.44
C ALA A 59 8.14 -2.84 -6.58
N SER A 60 8.93 -2.91 -7.64
CA SER A 60 9.99 -1.95 -7.87
C SER A 60 9.46 -0.56 -8.23
N GLN A 61 8.22 -0.48 -8.69
CA GLN A 61 7.59 0.79 -9.04
C GLN A 61 6.88 1.41 -7.84
N ILE A 62 6.70 0.64 -6.79
CA ILE A 62 6.03 1.09 -5.57
C ILE A 62 7.09 1.34 -4.51
N LYS A 63 7.39 2.59 -4.27
CA LYS A 63 8.42 2.95 -3.31
C LYS A 63 7.84 3.48 -2.01
N THR A 64 6.87 4.36 -2.10
CA THR A 64 6.27 5.00 -0.93
C THR A 64 4.83 4.59 -0.75
N VAL A 65 4.29 4.89 0.44
CA VAL A 65 2.87 4.69 0.73
C VAL A 65 2.02 5.48 -0.27
N GLY A 66 2.44 6.70 -0.58
CA GLY A 66 1.74 7.54 -1.55
C GLY A 66 1.66 6.92 -2.93
N ASP A 67 2.69 6.18 -3.34
CA ASP A 67 2.68 5.49 -4.63
C ASP A 67 1.56 4.47 -4.70
N ILE A 68 1.32 3.75 -3.60
CA ILE A 68 0.25 2.76 -3.53
C ILE A 68 -1.11 3.46 -3.58
N VAL A 69 -1.26 4.54 -2.84
CA VAL A 69 -2.51 5.31 -2.83
C VAL A 69 -2.84 5.77 -4.24
N LYS A 70 -1.84 6.32 -4.92
CA LYS A 70 -2.03 6.82 -6.29
C LYS A 70 -2.43 5.70 -7.25
N LEU A 71 -1.79 4.55 -7.11
CA LEU A 71 -2.09 3.38 -7.94
C LEU A 71 -3.55 2.96 -7.78
N ILE A 72 -4.02 2.86 -6.55
CA ILE A 72 -5.40 2.46 -6.29
C ILE A 72 -6.38 3.53 -6.80
N GLU A 73 -6.05 4.80 -6.60
CA GLU A 73 -6.89 5.89 -7.09
C GLU A 73 -7.07 5.82 -8.60
N GLU A 74 -6.00 5.55 -9.32
CA GLU A 74 -6.04 5.44 -10.78
C GLU A 74 -6.93 4.29 -11.23
N ILE A 75 -6.85 3.17 -10.54
CA ILE A 75 -7.64 1.99 -10.89
C ILE A 75 -9.12 2.21 -10.58
N LYS A 76 -9.42 2.85 -9.45
CA LYS A 76 -10.80 3.10 -9.04
C LYS A 76 -11.48 4.17 -9.89
N ASN A 77 -10.73 5.03 -10.49
CA ASN A 77 -11.30 6.03 -11.41
C ASN A 77 -11.59 5.39 -12.78
#